data_6c15137554abbc7ac0861e758d442e0c
#
_entry.id   6c15137554abbc7ac0861e758d442e0c
#
_cell.length_a   1.000
_cell.length_b   1.000
_cell.length_c   1.000
_cell.angle_alpha   90.00
_cell.angle_beta   90.00
_cell.angle_gamma   90.00
#
_symmetry.space_group_name_H-M   'P 1'
#
loop_
_entity.id
_entity.type
_entity.pdbx_description
1 polymer ?
#
loop_
_entity_poly.entity_id
_entity_poly.type
_entity_poly.pdbx_seq_one_letter_code
_entity_poly.pdbx_strand_id
1 'polypeptide(L)'
;EKILGNCFTLLVGLSIILTIVFYVSAPTLLRLFGASDVTLTYASDYARIYILGSFFVLIVLGMNTFITTQGFARISMMTTVIGAVINIILDPIFIFVLGMGVKGAALATVLSQSVGAVWILRFLTGKKTILRLKRSNMHLELKVFGPCLALGISTFVMLSTESLLSISFTSSLSRFGGDVAVGAMTIITSISQLVSLPLQGICQGGQPIISYNFGANKPNRVKKAFFTQFCTCIIYTSAFCLVVMIFPKAFAAIFTSDKELV
;
A
#
# COMPACT_ATOMS: atom_id res chain seq x y z
N GLU A 1 0.02 8.01 23.28
CA GLU A 1 0.26 9.30 22.66
C GLU A 1 1.74 9.50 22.27
N LYS A 2 2.71 9.14 23.15
CA LYS A 2 4.15 9.25 22.83
C LYS A 2 4.54 8.46 21.58
N ILE A 3 4.11 7.20 21.46
CA ILE A 3 4.38 6.36 20.26
C ILE A 3 3.81 7.05 19.01
N LEU A 4 2.57 7.54 19.07
CA LEU A 4 1.92 8.24 17.95
C LEU A 4 2.74 9.46 17.50
N GLY A 5 3.16 10.30 18.45
CA GLY A 5 3.96 11.50 18.17
C GLY A 5 5.34 11.16 17.60
N ASN A 6 6.04 10.19 18.19
CA ASN A 6 7.34 9.72 17.72
C ASN A 6 7.25 9.11 16.31
N CYS A 7 6.26 8.23 16.05
CA CYS A 7 6.03 7.66 14.71
C CYS A 7 5.70 8.75 13.68
N PHE A 8 4.89 9.74 14.04
CA PHE A 8 4.60 10.87 13.15
C PHE A 8 5.87 11.63 12.76
N THR A 9 6.70 12.00 13.74
CA THR A 9 7.95 12.74 13.50
C THR A 9 8.93 11.89 12.66
N LEU A 10 9.02 10.59 12.95
CA LEU A 10 9.84 9.67 12.18
C LEU A 10 9.38 9.57 10.72
N LEU A 11 8.07 9.43 10.49
CA LEU A 11 7.49 9.39 9.14
C LEU A 11 7.75 10.68 8.36
N VAL A 12 7.61 11.83 9.00
CA VAL A 12 7.93 13.14 8.39
C VAL A 12 9.42 13.20 8.03
N GLY A 13 10.30 12.84 8.94
CA GLY A 13 11.75 12.82 8.68
C GLY A 13 12.13 11.85 7.56
N LEU A 14 11.62 10.62 7.60
CA LEU A 14 11.85 9.62 6.55
C LEU A 14 11.27 10.07 5.20
N SER A 15 10.09 10.68 5.18
CA SER A 15 9.51 11.18 3.93
C SER A 15 10.40 12.20 3.24
N ILE A 16 10.99 13.11 3.98
CA ILE A 16 11.90 14.12 3.44
C ILE A 16 13.16 13.45 2.88
N ILE A 17 13.77 12.54 3.64
CA ILE A 17 14.97 11.81 3.20
C ILE A 17 14.68 10.99 1.94
N LEU A 18 13.60 10.20 1.96
CA LEU A 18 13.21 9.37 0.83
C LEU A 18 12.84 10.21 -0.40
N THR A 19 12.15 11.34 -0.21
CA THR A 19 11.84 12.26 -1.31
C THR A 19 13.13 12.76 -1.98
N ILE A 20 14.12 13.20 -1.20
CA ILE A 20 15.39 13.69 -1.76
C ILE A 20 16.13 12.56 -2.48
N VAL A 21 16.28 11.39 -1.82
CA VAL A 21 17.00 10.25 -2.38
C VAL A 21 16.35 9.77 -3.67
N PHE A 22 15.05 9.52 -3.65
CA PHE A 22 14.36 9.01 -4.84
C PHE A 22 14.21 10.07 -5.94
N TYR A 23 14.06 11.34 -5.60
CA TYR A 23 14.00 12.40 -6.62
C TYR A 23 15.28 12.52 -7.43
N VAL A 24 16.42 12.39 -6.76
CA VAL A 24 17.74 12.43 -7.42
C VAL A 24 18.03 11.13 -8.18
N SER A 25 17.68 9.99 -7.58
CA SER A 25 17.98 8.67 -8.17
C SER A 25 16.91 8.15 -9.14
N ALA A 26 15.78 8.85 -9.30
CA ALA A 26 14.65 8.39 -10.11
C ALA A 26 15.04 7.92 -11.53
N PRO A 27 15.80 8.65 -12.34
CA PRO A 27 16.14 8.20 -13.69
C PRO A 27 16.98 6.92 -13.69
N THR A 28 17.92 6.81 -12.76
CA THR A 28 18.79 5.63 -12.62
C THR A 28 18.00 4.41 -12.18
N LEU A 29 17.12 4.57 -11.18
CA LEU A 29 16.26 3.49 -10.70
C LEU A 29 15.28 3.02 -11.77
N LEU A 30 14.66 3.94 -12.50
CA LEU A 30 13.73 3.59 -13.58
C LEU A 30 14.42 2.79 -14.69
N ARG A 31 15.66 3.13 -15.05
CA ARG A 31 16.45 2.32 -15.99
C ARG A 31 16.78 0.93 -15.42
N LEU A 32 17.13 0.82 -14.16
CA LEU A 32 17.38 -0.46 -13.50
C LEU A 32 16.13 -1.35 -13.47
N PHE A 33 14.95 -0.74 -13.37
CA PHE A 33 13.65 -1.45 -13.45
C PHE A 33 13.17 -1.72 -14.89
N GLY A 34 14.01 -1.43 -15.90
CA GLY A 34 13.73 -1.81 -17.28
C GLY A 34 13.00 -0.76 -18.11
N ALA A 35 12.97 0.51 -17.69
CA ALA A 35 12.42 1.56 -18.52
C ALA A 35 13.26 1.77 -19.78
N SER A 36 12.62 1.67 -20.95
CA SER A 36 13.24 2.01 -22.25
C SER A 36 13.41 3.53 -22.38
N ASP A 37 14.27 3.99 -23.31
CA ASP A 37 14.49 5.43 -23.52
C ASP A 37 13.19 6.19 -23.86
N VAL A 38 12.23 5.54 -24.52
CA VAL A 38 10.91 6.12 -24.84
C VAL A 38 10.04 6.22 -23.58
N THR A 39 9.98 5.18 -22.77
CA THR A 39 9.15 5.14 -21.56
C THR A 39 9.77 5.91 -20.41
N LEU A 40 11.10 6.08 -20.39
CA LEU A 40 11.82 6.77 -19.33
C LEU A 40 11.34 8.21 -19.11
N THR A 41 11.03 8.93 -20.18
CA THR A 41 10.55 10.31 -20.09
C THR A 41 9.22 10.37 -19.36
N TYR A 42 8.25 9.56 -19.76
CA TYR A 42 6.93 9.49 -19.12
C TYR A 42 7.00 8.97 -17.69
N ALA A 43 7.79 7.92 -17.47
CA ALA A 43 7.99 7.35 -16.15
C ALA A 43 8.68 8.33 -15.20
N SER A 44 9.65 9.12 -15.67
CA SER A 44 10.33 10.15 -14.87
C SER A 44 9.39 11.30 -14.52
N ASP A 45 8.55 11.73 -15.45
CA ASP A 45 7.55 12.78 -15.21
C ASP A 45 6.54 12.37 -14.15
N TYR A 46 6.04 11.12 -14.24
CA TYR A 46 5.17 10.54 -13.21
C TYR A 46 5.89 10.45 -11.85
N ALA A 47 7.06 9.79 -11.85
CA ALA A 47 7.81 9.51 -10.64
C ALA A 47 8.17 10.79 -9.87
N ARG A 48 8.61 11.84 -10.54
CA ARG A 48 8.98 13.10 -9.89
C ARG A 48 7.81 13.74 -9.13
N ILE A 49 6.62 13.76 -9.75
CA ILE A 49 5.41 14.31 -9.10
C ILE A 49 5.00 13.42 -7.93
N TYR A 50 4.98 12.08 -8.14
CA TYR A 50 4.59 11.12 -7.11
C TYR A 50 5.56 11.12 -5.92
N ILE A 51 6.88 11.22 -6.16
CA ILE A 51 7.91 11.29 -5.12
C ILE A 51 7.73 12.53 -4.26
N LEU A 52 7.42 13.70 -4.84
CA LEU A 52 7.10 14.90 -4.07
C LEU A 52 5.86 14.72 -3.21
N GLY A 53 4.90 13.91 -3.65
CA GLY A 53 3.70 13.54 -2.91
C GLY A 53 3.89 12.42 -1.88
N SER A 54 5.05 11.77 -1.83
CA SER A 54 5.30 10.61 -0.94
C SER A 54 5.08 10.92 0.54
N PHE A 55 5.28 12.17 0.96
CA PHE A 55 4.95 12.67 2.29
C PHE A 55 3.49 12.36 2.67
N PHE A 56 2.54 12.66 1.81
CA PHE A 56 1.12 12.42 2.07
C PHE A 56 0.82 10.92 2.11
N VAL A 57 1.43 10.15 1.21
CA VAL A 57 1.28 8.68 1.16
C VAL A 57 1.74 8.05 2.46
N LEU A 58 2.92 8.42 2.96
CA LEU A 58 3.47 7.89 4.21
C LEU A 58 2.62 8.27 5.42
N ILE A 59 2.07 9.49 5.46
CA ILE A 59 1.13 9.90 6.52
C ILE A 59 -0.14 9.06 6.44
N VAL A 60 -0.73 8.88 5.26
CA VAL A 60 -1.94 8.08 5.11
C VAL A 60 -1.71 6.64 5.56
N LEU A 61 -0.67 5.97 5.08
CA LEU A 61 -0.37 4.59 5.42
C LEU A 61 -0.02 4.41 6.91
N GLY A 62 0.85 5.27 7.46
CA GLY A 62 1.33 5.12 8.83
C GLY A 62 0.31 5.58 9.87
N MET A 63 -0.31 6.75 9.68
CA MET A 63 -1.19 7.32 10.70
C MET A 63 -2.60 6.72 10.69
N ASN A 64 -3.07 6.19 9.55
CA ASN A 64 -4.38 5.56 9.47
C ASN A 64 -4.49 4.31 10.37
N THR A 65 -3.39 3.59 10.55
CA THR A 65 -3.30 2.44 11.45
C THR A 65 -3.62 2.83 12.91
N PHE A 66 -3.20 4.02 13.36
CA PHE A 66 -3.53 4.51 14.69
C PHE A 66 -5.02 4.82 14.87
N ILE A 67 -5.73 5.17 13.81
CA ILE A 67 -7.19 5.36 13.86
C ILE A 67 -7.88 4.00 14.01
N THR A 68 -7.46 3.00 13.24
CA THR A 68 -8.01 1.65 13.29
C THR A 68 -7.79 1.00 14.65
N THR A 69 -6.58 1.11 15.22
CA THR A 69 -6.25 0.52 16.53
C THR A 69 -6.99 1.15 17.71
N GLN A 70 -7.48 2.39 17.57
CA GLN A 70 -8.37 3.04 18.52
C GLN A 70 -9.83 2.54 18.44
N GLY A 71 -10.15 1.64 17.50
CA GLY A 71 -11.50 1.14 17.27
C GLY A 71 -12.32 1.95 16.26
N PHE A 72 -11.75 3.02 15.68
CA PHE A 72 -12.43 3.85 14.69
C PHE A 72 -12.27 3.32 13.25
N ALA A 73 -12.45 2.02 13.04
CA ALA A 73 -12.28 1.36 11.75
C ALA A 73 -13.12 2.02 10.62
N ARG A 74 -14.33 2.49 10.93
CA ARG A 74 -15.18 3.20 9.97
C ARG A 74 -14.54 4.51 9.49
N ILE A 75 -13.90 5.26 10.37
CA ILE A 75 -13.23 6.52 10.02
C ILE A 75 -11.97 6.24 9.20
N SER A 76 -11.21 5.21 9.58
CA SER A 76 -10.06 4.72 8.81
C SER A 76 -10.45 4.28 7.39
N MET A 77 -11.55 3.52 7.25
CA MET A 77 -12.09 3.15 5.95
C MET A 77 -12.49 4.38 5.12
N MET A 78 -13.15 5.36 5.72
CA MET A 78 -13.55 6.59 5.03
C MET A 78 -12.36 7.34 4.45
N THR A 79 -11.20 7.30 5.09
CA THR A 79 -9.97 7.90 4.53
C THR A 79 -9.63 7.32 3.16
N THR A 80 -9.64 5.98 3.06
CA THR A 80 -9.33 5.27 1.82
C THR A 80 -10.41 5.51 0.76
N VAL A 81 -11.69 5.46 1.15
CA VAL A 81 -12.81 5.70 0.23
C VAL A 81 -12.80 7.12 -0.32
N ILE A 82 -12.60 8.13 0.52
CA ILE A 82 -12.51 9.53 0.09
C ILE A 82 -11.34 9.70 -0.88
N GLY A 83 -10.15 9.16 -0.55
CA GLY A 83 -8.99 9.20 -1.44
C GLY A 83 -9.28 8.55 -2.79
N ALA A 84 -9.87 7.35 -2.80
CA ALA A 84 -10.21 6.62 -4.03
C ALA A 84 -11.25 7.38 -4.89
N VAL A 85 -12.31 7.91 -4.29
CA VAL A 85 -13.34 8.68 -5.01
C VAL A 85 -12.74 9.93 -5.63
N ILE A 86 -11.93 10.68 -4.88
CA ILE A 86 -11.26 11.88 -5.41
C ILE A 86 -10.32 11.51 -6.55
N ASN A 87 -9.55 10.43 -6.43
CA ASN A 87 -8.66 9.98 -7.49
C ASN A 87 -9.43 9.61 -8.76
N ILE A 88 -10.50 8.80 -8.65
CA ILE A 88 -11.36 8.41 -9.78
C ILE A 88 -11.95 9.62 -10.50
N ILE A 89 -12.28 10.69 -9.77
CA ILE A 89 -12.82 11.92 -10.37
C ILE A 89 -11.72 12.76 -11.01
N LEU A 90 -10.58 12.91 -10.33
CA LEU A 90 -9.50 13.78 -10.80
C LEU A 90 -8.69 13.18 -11.95
N ASP A 91 -8.52 11.85 -11.99
CA ASP A 91 -7.77 11.19 -13.05
C ASP A 91 -8.27 11.55 -14.45
N PRO A 92 -9.56 11.34 -14.82
CA PRO A 92 -10.03 11.70 -16.15
C PRO A 92 -9.98 13.21 -16.42
N ILE A 93 -10.18 14.04 -15.41
CA ILE A 93 -10.09 15.50 -15.57
C ILE A 93 -8.66 15.91 -15.92
N PHE A 94 -7.67 15.44 -15.20
CA PHE A 94 -6.28 15.84 -15.43
C PHE A 94 -5.66 15.17 -16.65
N ILE A 95 -6.02 13.91 -16.90
CA ILE A 95 -5.47 13.16 -18.03
C ILE A 95 -6.06 13.68 -19.35
N PHE A 96 -7.40 13.76 -19.43
CA PHE A 96 -8.09 14.02 -20.71
C PHE A 96 -8.55 15.45 -20.86
N VAL A 97 -9.21 16.06 -19.88
CA VAL A 97 -9.78 17.41 -20.01
C VAL A 97 -8.67 18.46 -20.01
N LEU A 98 -7.69 18.34 -19.10
CA LEU A 98 -6.55 19.25 -19.02
C LEU A 98 -5.38 18.81 -19.92
N GLY A 99 -5.46 17.64 -20.55
CA GLY A 99 -4.44 17.14 -21.48
C GLY A 99 -3.07 16.88 -20.85
N MET A 100 -3.00 16.71 -19.53
CA MET A 100 -1.72 16.54 -18.81
C MET A 100 -1.13 15.13 -18.96
N GLY A 101 -1.92 14.17 -19.49
CA GLY A 101 -1.47 12.78 -19.67
C GLY A 101 -0.97 12.16 -18.36
N VAL A 102 0.22 11.55 -18.42
CA VAL A 102 0.83 10.82 -17.28
C VAL A 102 1.11 11.74 -16.07
N LYS A 103 1.46 13.00 -16.30
CA LYS A 103 1.63 14.00 -15.22
C LYS A 103 0.33 14.26 -14.46
N GLY A 104 -0.79 14.26 -15.20
CA GLY A 104 -2.12 14.43 -14.64
C GLY A 104 -2.49 13.30 -13.68
N ALA A 105 -2.24 12.05 -14.06
CA ALA A 105 -2.45 10.88 -13.20
C ALA A 105 -1.64 10.96 -11.90
N ALA A 106 -0.35 11.32 -12.00
CA ALA A 106 0.48 11.50 -10.81
C ALA A 106 -0.06 12.60 -9.88
N LEU A 107 -0.47 13.74 -10.46
CA LEU A 107 -1.00 14.87 -9.69
C LEU A 107 -2.34 14.52 -9.03
N ALA A 108 -3.24 13.83 -9.72
CA ALA A 108 -4.51 13.37 -9.15
C ALA A 108 -4.28 12.43 -7.96
N THR A 109 -3.32 11.51 -8.08
CA THR A 109 -2.94 10.62 -6.98
C THR A 109 -2.40 11.41 -5.79
N VAL A 110 -1.49 12.35 -5.98
CA VAL A 110 -0.91 13.17 -4.90
C VAL A 110 -1.98 14.01 -4.23
N LEU A 111 -2.89 14.62 -4.98
CA LEU A 111 -3.99 15.41 -4.42
C LEU A 111 -4.96 14.55 -3.61
N SER A 112 -5.33 13.38 -4.11
CA SER A 112 -6.21 12.45 -3.38
C SER A 112 -5.57 11.99 -2.06
N GLN A 113 -4.28 11.67 -2.07
CA GLN A 113 -3.54 11.33 -0.85
C GLN A 113 -3.39 12.52 0.11
N SER A 114 -3.24 13.74 -0.42
CA SER A 114 -3.16 14.93 0.42
C SER A 114 -4.47 15.18 1.19
N VAL A 115 -5.61 15.00 0.54
CA VAL A 115 -6.92 15.09 1.21
C VAL A 115 -7.06 14.00 2.28
N GLY A 116 -6.64 12.76 1.98
CA GLY A 116 -6.61 11.68 2.97
C GLY A 116 -5.72 12.02 4.18
N ALA A 117 -4.54 12.56 3.94
CA ALA A 117 -3.62 12.97 5.00
C ALA A 117 -4.22 14.09 5.88
N VAL A 118 -4.82 15.10 5.26
CA VAL A 118 -5.51 16.18 6.00
C VAL A 118 -6.66 15.63 6.83
N TRP A 119 -7.45 14.70 6.30
CA TRP A 119 -8.54 14.04 7.02
C TRP A 119 -8.03 13.32 8.27
N ILE A 120 -6.97 12.49 8.13
CA ILE A 120 -6.33 11.77 9.23
C ILE A 120 -5.79 12.72 10.29
N LEU A 121 -5.03 13.75 9.89
CA LEU A 121 -4.45 14.70 10.81
C LEU A 121 -5.53 15.49 11.56
N ARG A 122 -6.59 15.90 10.87
CA ARG A 122 -7.74 16.60 11.50
C ARG A 122 -8.44 15.70 12.52
N PHE A 123 -8.55 14.40 12.25
CA PHE A 123 -9.11 13.45 13.21
C PHE A 123 -8.17 13.27 14.42
N LEU A 124 -6.87 12.99 14.20
CA LEU A 124 -5.91 12.75 15.27
C LEU A 124 -5.60 13.98 16.14
N THR A 125 -5.82 15.19 15.64
CA THR A 125 -5.73 16.43 16.42
C THR A 125 -7.06 16.84 17.04
N GLY A 126 -8.16 16.23 16.61
CA GLY A 126 -9.52 16.56 17.02
C GLY A 126 -9.88 16.11 18.43
N LYS A 127 -11.13 16.42 18.85
CA LYS A 127 -11.65 16.07 20.18
C LYS A 127 -12.20 14.62 20.27
N LYS A 128 -12.48 13.97 19.15
CA LYS A 128 -13.11 12.64 19.09
C LYS A 128 -12.11 11.48 19.22
N THR A 129 -10.82 11.73 18.97
CA THR A 129 -9.78 10.72 19.07
C THR A 129 -9.40 10.45 20.53
N ILE A 130 -9.10 9.20 20.86
CA ILE A 130 -8.61 8.77 22.18
C ILE A 130 -7.13 9.15 22.31
N LEU A 131 -6.33 8.83 21.29
CA LEU A 131 -4.90 9.13 21.22
C LEU A 131 -4.70 10.39 20.38
N ARG A 132 -4.41 11.50 21.05
CA ARG A 132 -4.20 12.78 20.35
C ARG A 132 -2.76 12.97 19.94
N LEU A 133 -2.59 13.48 18.72
CA LEU A 133 -1.32 13.97 18.25
C LEU A 133 -1.03 15.33 18.90
N LYS A 134 -0.11 15.33 19.89
CA LYS A 134 0.30 16.53 20.62
C LYS A 134 1.74 16.88 20.29
N ARG A 135 2.03 18.18 20.12
CA ARG A 135 3.39 18.67 19.85
C ARG A 135 4.40 18.26 20.92
N SER A 136 3.96 18.18 22.18
CA SER A 136 4.81 17.73 23.31
C SER A 136 5.34 16.31 23.17
N ASN A 137 4.68 15.47 22.37
CA ASN A 137 5.04 14.05 22.17
C ASN A 137 5.78 13.80 20.84
N MET A 138 6.14 14.85 20.12
CA MET A 138 6.83 14.77 18.82
C MET A 138 8.36 14.71 18.95
N HIS A 139 8.91 14.75 20.16
CA HIS A 139 10.34 14.56 20.36
C HIS A 139 10.72 13.09 20.10
N LEU A 140 11.74 12.88 19.27
CA LEU A 140 12.22 11.53 18.95
C LEU A 140 12.95 10.94 20.17
N GLU A 141 12.33 9.93 20.79
CA GLU A 141 12.91 9.16 21.88
C GLU A 141 13.26 7.75 21.37
N LEU A 142 14.56 7.42 21.24
CA LEU A 142 15.02 6.13 20.72
C LEU A 142 14.40 4.93 21.47
N LYS A 143 14.19 5.06 22.77
CA LYS A 143 13.52 4.04 23.59
C LYS A 143 12.06 3.80 23.19
N VAL A 144 11.40 4.77 22.58
CA VAL A 144 10.00 4.69 22.16
C VAL A 144 9.86 4.16 20.73
N PHE A 145 10.64 4.71 19.80
CA PHE A 145 10.51 4.32 18.39
C PHE A 145 11.42 3.16 17.98
N GLY A 146 12.49 2.86 18.75
CA GLY A 146 13.41 1.76 18.46
C GLY A 146 12.72 0.40 18.31
N PRO A 147 11.86 -0.03 19.24
CA PRO A 147 11.07 -1.26 19.10
C PRO A 147 10.16 -1.26 17.85
N CYS A 148 9.59 -0.11 17.49
CA CYS A 148 8.76 0.01 16.28
C CYS A 148 9.59 -0.18 15.00
N LEU A 149 10.81 0.39 14.97
CA LEU A 149 11.74 0.18 13.85
C LEU A 149 12.17 -1.28 13.75
N ALA A 150 12.50 -1.93 14.86
CA ALA A 150 12.90 -3.33 14.87
C ALA A 150 11.81 -4.25 14.28
N LEU A 151 10.55 -4.00 14.61
CA LEU A 151 9.41 -4.70 14.00
C LEU A 151 9.26 -4.36 12.51
N GLY A 152 9.51 -3.11 12.13
CA GLY A 152 9.45 -2.65 10.74
C GLY A 152 10.52 -3.29 9.84
N ILE A 153 11.72 -3.60 10.38
CA ILE A 153 12.78 -4.28 9.62
C ILE A 153 12.31 -5.65 9.11
N SER A 154 11.59 -6.42 9.92
CA SER A 154 11.04 -7.71 9.49
C SER A 154 10.15 -7.57 8.25
N THR A 155 9.23 -6.61 8.28
CA THR A 155 8.31 -6.34 7.15
C THR A 155 9.08 -5.81 5.93
N PHE A 156 10.09 -4.95 6.16
CA PHE A 156 10.95 -4.44 5.10
C PHE A 156 11.70 -5.57 4.37
N VAL A 157 12.31 -6.49 5.13
CA VAL A 157 13.03 -7.65 4.56
C VAL A 157 12.07 -8.53 3.76
N MET A 158 10.87 -8.79 4.29
CA MET A 158 9.84 -9.59 3.59
C MET A 158 9.46 -8.95 2.24
N LEU A 159 9.09 -7.67 2.23
CA LEU A 159 8.71 -6.96 1.01
C LEU A 159 9.87 -6.81 0.02
N SER A 160 11.09 -6.61 0.52
CA SER A 160 12.29 -6.56 -0.33
C SER A 160 12.56 -7.90 -0.99
N THR A 161 12.38 -9.01 -0.27
CA THR A 161 12.52 -10.35 -0.80
C THR A 161 11.48 -10.65 -1.89
N GLU A 162 10.22 -10.28 -1.67
CA GLU A 162 9.17 -10.39 -2.71
C GLU A 162 9.52 -9.60 -3.97
N SER A 163 10.02 -8.37 -3.80
CA SER A 163 10.45 -7.53 -4.94
C SER A 163 11.61 -8.16 -5.71
N LEU A 164 12.63 -8.68 -5.02
CA LEU A 164 13.77 -9.36 -5.63
C LEU A 164 13.35 -10.62 -6.37
N LEU A 165 12.44 -11.40 -5.79
CA LEU A 165 11.87 -12.59 -6.44
C LEU A 165 11.12 -12.20 -7.72
N SER A 166 10.27 -11.17 -7.67
CA SER A 166 9.50 -10.70 -8.82
C SER A 166 10.44 -10.25 -9.98
N ILE A 167 11.47 -9.47 -9.66
CA ILE A 167 12.46 -9.02 -10.65
C ILE A 167 13.21 -10.21 -11.25
N SER A 168 13.64 -11.17 -10.41
CA SER A 168 14.38 -12.35 -10.86
C SER A 168 13.52 -13.25 -11.75
N PHE A 169 12.25 -13.47 -11.38
CA PHE A 169 11.29 -14.22 -12.21
C PHE A 169 11.04 -13.55 -13.55
N THR A 170 10.73 -12.25 -13.55
CA THR A 170 10.46 -11.49 -14.78
C THR A 170 11.67 -11.49 -15.71
N SER A 171 12.87 -11.26 -15.17
CA SER A 171 14.11 -11.29 -15.94
C SER A 171 14.40 -12.67 -16.53
N SER A 172 14.21 -13.74 -15.75
CA SER A 172 14.42 -15.11 -16.23
C SER A 172 13.39 -15.51 -17.28
N LEU A 173 12.12 -15.19 -17.07
CA LEU A 173 11.06 -15.47 -18.04
C LEU A 173 11.25 -14.72 -19.35
N SER A 174 11.65 -13.44 -19.29
CA SER A 174 11.98 -12.68 -20.50
C SER A 174 13.13 -13.30 -21.30
N ARG A 175 14.15 -13.82 -20.58
CA ARG A 175 15.35 -14.41 -21.23
C ARG A 175 15.08 -15.79 -21.84
N PHE A 176 14.30 -16.64 -21.19
CA PHE A 176 14.14 -18.02 -21.56
C PHE A 176 12.77 -18.38 -22.16
N GLY A 177 11.73 -17.59 -21.87
CA GLY A 177 10.36 -17.86 -22.28
C GLY A 177 9.75 -16.81 -23.23
N GLY A 178 10.47 -15.72 -23.49
CA GLY A 178 10.00 -14.65 -24.36
C GLY A 178 8.77 -13.90 -23.82
N ASP A 179 8.15 -13.11 -24.70
CA ASP A 179 7.04 -12.21 -24.33
C ASP A 179 5.78 -12.97 -23.86
N VAL A 180 5.51 -14.15 -24.42
CA VAL A 180 4.35 -14.97 -24.03
C VAL A 180 4.46 -15.42 -22.57
N ALA A 181 5.64 -15.89 -22.16
CA ALA A 181 5.86 -16.33 -20.77
C ALA A 181 5.78 -15.15 -19.77
N VAL A 182 6.28 -13.97 -20.15
CA VAL A 182 6.14 -12.75 -19.35
C VAL A 182 4.67 -12.33 -19.27
N GLY A 183 3.93 -12.39 -20.37
CA GLY A 183 2.50 -12.11 -20.41
C GLY A 183 1.69 -13.05 -19.51
N ALA A 184 1.94 -14.35 -19.59
CA ALA A 184 1.29 -15.35 -18.74
C ALA A 184 1.59 -15.10 -17.24
N MET A 185 2.85 -14.78 -16.89
CA MET A 185 3.21 -14.46 -15.51
C MET A 185 2.54 -13.17 -15.02
N THR A 186 2.37 -12.18 -15.89
CA THR A 186 1.65 -10.94 -15.56
C THR A 186 0.19 -11.21 -15.22
N ILE A 187 -0.47 -12.10 -15.96
CA ILE A 187 -1.86 -12.53 -15.68
C ILE A 187 -1.92 -13.24 -14.32
N ILE A 188 -1.03 -14.20 -14.08
CA ILE A 188 -0.98 -14.94 -12.81
C ILE A 188 -0.76 -14.00 -11.63
N THR A 189 0.17 -13.06 -11.73
CA THR A 189 0.43 -12.09 -10.67
C THR A 189 -0.75 -11.16 -10.44
N SER A 190 -1.46 -10.75 -11.49
CA SER A 190 -2.66 -9.92 -11.38
C SER A 190 -3.80 -10.67 -10.68
N ILE A 191 -4.03 -11.94 -11.02
CA ILE A 191 -5.01 -12.80 -10.33
C ILE A 191 -4.60 -12.97 -8.86
N SER A 192 -3.31 -13.21 -8.58
CA SER A 192 -2.79 -13.34 -7.21
C SER A 192 -3.02 -12.07 -6.38
N GLN A 193 -2.89 -10.90 -6.99
CA GLN A 193 -3.19 -9.62 -6.32
C GLN A 193 -4.68 -9.47 -6.00
N LEU A 194 -5.58 -9.90 -6.90
CA LEU A 194 -7.03 -9.89 -6.61
C LEU A 194 -7.40 -10.77 -5.41
N VAL A 195 -6.68 -11.88 -5.20
CA VAL A 195 -6.85 -12.72 -4.00
C VAL A 195 -6.27 -12.04 -2.78
N SER A 196 -5.08 -11.46 -2.90
CA SER A 196 -4.28 -10.95 -1.78
C SER A 196 -4.86 -9.68 -1.17
N LEU A 197 -5.45 -8.77 -1.96
CA LEU A 197 -5.98 -7.50 -1.46
C LEU A 197 -7.11 -7.67 -0.43
N PRO A 198 -8.18 -8.45 -0.68
CA PRO A 198 -9.20 -8.70 0.34
C PRO A 198 -8.66 -9.49 1.54
N LEU A 199 -7.72 -10.42 1.30
CA LEU A 199 -7.07 -11.19 2.36
C LEU A 199 -6.30 -10.28 3.33
N GLN A 200 -5.53 -9.33 2.80
CA GLN A 200 -4.87 -8.29 3.60
C GLN A 200 -5.89 -7.44 4.37
N GLY A 201 -7.02 -7.10 3.75
CA GLY A 201 -8.11 -6.37 4.41
C GLY A 201 -8.67 -7.14 5.62
N ILE A 202 -8.90 -8.44 5.49
CA ILE A 202 -9.35 -9.31 6.59
C ILE A 202 -8.29 -9.34 7.70
N CYS A 203 -7.00 -9.48 7.33
CA CYS A 203 -5.90 -9.49 8.28
C CYS A 203 -5.76 -8.17 9.03
N GLN A 204 -5.81 -7.05 8.32
CA GLN A 204 -5.74 -5.72 8.93
C GLN A 204 -6.95 -5.42 9.83
N GLY A 205 -8.13 -5.92 9.49
CA GLY A 205 -9.32 -5.79 10.34
C GLY A 205 -9.24 -6.59 11.63
N GLY A 206 -8.64 -7.76 11.63
CA GLY A 206 -8.48 -8.61 12.82
C GLY A 206 -7.32 -8.21 13.73
N GLN A 207 -6.27 -7.60 13.17
CA GLN A 207 -5.06 -7.22 13.90
C GLN A 207 -5.32 -6.36 15.15
N PRO A 208 -6.14 -5.29 15.13
CA PRO A 208 -6.42 -4.49 16.31
C PRO A 208 -7.11 -5.28 17.41
N ILE A 209 -8.00 -6.22 17.06
CA ILE A 209 -8.72 -7.06 18.02
C ILE A 209 -7.73 -7.97 18.74
N ILE A 210 -6.83 -8.61 17.99
CA ILE A 210 -5.79 -9.49 18.53
C ILE A 210 -4.85 -8.70 19.43
N SER A 211 -4.31 -7.58 18.93
CA SER A 211 -3.35 -6.74 19.66
C SER A 211 -3.93 -6.17 20.96
N TYR A 212 -5.16 -5.69 20.93
CA TYR A 212 -5.84 -5.16 22.13
C TYR A 212 -6.03 -6.24 23.20
N ASN A 213 -6.51 -7.44 22.81
CA ASN A 213 -6.72 -8.52 23.75
C ASN A 213 -5.41 -9.13 24.25
N PHE A 214 -4.36 -9.10 23.45
CA PHE A 214 -3.01 -9.49 23.85
C PHE A 214 -2.47 -8.55 24.93
N GLY A 215 -2.54 -7.23 24.70
CA GLY A 215 -2.14 -6.23 25.69
C GLY A 215 -2.98 -6.25 26.97
N ALA A 216 -4.23 -6.71 26.89
CA ALA A 216 -5.12 -6.89 28.04
C ALA A 216 -4.95 -8.24 28.77
N ASN A 217 -3.93 -9.05 28.43
CA ASN A 217 -3.66 -10.39 28.97
C ASN A 217 -4.88 -11.34 28.91
N LYS A 218 -5.61 -11.34 27.77
CA LYS A 218 -6.79 -12.19 27.56
C LYS A 218 -6.52 -13.28 26.50
N PRO A 219 -5.71 -14.32 26.80
CA PRO A 219 -5.24 -15.29 25.82
C PRO A 219 -6.38 -16.06 25.12
N ASN A 220 -7.46 -16.35 25.80
CA ASN A 220 -8.62 -17.05 25.23
C ASN A 220 -9.31 -16.21 24.14
N ARG A 221 -9.38 -14.89 24.31
CA ARG A 221 -9.94 -13.98 23.29
C ARG A 221 -9.00 -13.82 22.10
N VAL A 222 -7.68 -13.78 22.36
CA VAL A 222 -6.66 -13.77 21.30
C VAL A 222 -6.78 -15.04 20.44
N LYS A 223 -6.83 -16.23 21.07
CA LYS A 223 -6.99 -17.50 20.35
C LYS A 223 -8.28 -17.53 19.53
N LYS A 224 -9.41 -17.10 20.11
CA LYS A 224 -10.69 -17.06 19.40
C LYS A 224 -10.65 -16.10 18.20
N ALA A 225 -10.12 -14.89 18.37
CA ALA A 225 -10.00 -13.91 17.30
C ALA A 225 -9.08 -14.41 16.18
N PHE A 226 -7.91 -14.96 16.53
CA PHE A 226 -6.98 -15.55 15.58
C PHE A 226 -7.62 -16.71 14.81
N PHE A 227 -8.26 -17.65 15.49
CA PHE A 227 -8.89 -18.79 14.84
C PHE A 227 -10.04 -18.39 13.92
N THR A 228 -10.87 -17.43 14.35
CA THR A 228 -11.93 -16.88 13.49
C THR A 228 -11.37 -16.25 12.23
N GLN A 229 -10.35 -15.42 12.38
CA GLN A 229 -9.66 -14.78 11.25
C GLN A 229 -9.03 -15.82 10.32
N PHE A 230 -8.33 -16.79 10.86
CA PHE A 230 -7.71 -17.89 10.11
C PHE A 230 -8.72 -18.68 9.27
N CYS A 231 -9.84 -19.11 9.89
CA CYS A 231 -10.91 -19.81 9.19
C CYS A 231 -11.53 -18.94 8.08
N THR A 232 -11.76 -17.64 8.35
CA THR A 232 -12.29 -16.71 7.34
C THR A 232 -11.33 -16.58 6.15
N CYS A 233 -10.03 -16.47 6.40
CA CYS A 233 -9.02 -16.42 5.35
C CYS A 233 -9.00 -17.72 4.52
N ILE A 234 -9.05 -18.89 5.16
CA ILE A 234 -9.07 -20.17 4.44
C ILE A 234 -10.33 -20.30 3.59
N ILE A 235 -11.50 -20.00 4.15
CA ILE A 235 -12.77 -20.08 3.42
C ILE A 235 -12.73 -19.15 2.20
N TYR A 236 -12.31 -17.91 2.38
CA TYR A 236 -12.19 -16.93 1.29
C TYR A 236 -11.23 -17.41 0.20
N THR A 237 -10.00 -17.80 0.59
CA THR A 237 -8.97 -18.23 -0.38
C THR A 237 -9.39 -19.50 -1.12
N SER A 238 -9.95 -20.49 -0.40
CA SER A 238 -10.44 -21.72 -1.02
C SER A 238 -11.60 -21.48 -1.99
N ALA A 239 -12.56 -20.64 -1.60
CA ALA A 239 -13.68 -20.28 -2.47
C ALA A 239 -13.20 -19.55 -3.74
N PHE A 240 -12.27 -18.59 -3.60
CA PHE A 240 -11.72 -17.88 -4.74
C PHE A 240 -10.92 -18.81 -5.65
N CYS A 241 -10.08 -19.68 -5.08
CA CYS A 241 -9.32 -20.68 -5.83
C CYS A 241 -10.23 -21.61 -6.64
N LEU A 242 -11.32 -22.10 -6.03
CA LEU A 242 -12.31 -22.91 -6.71
C LEU A 242 -12.95 -22.17 -7.90
N VAL A 243 -13.32 -20.91 -7.72
CA VAL A 243 -13.90 -20.08 -8.80
C VAL A 243 -12.91 -19.91 -9.95
N VAL A 244 -11.63 -19.61 -9.66
CA VAL A 244 -10.60 -19.49 -10.69
C VAL A 244 -10.35 -20.82 -11.41
N MET A 245 -10.36 -21.95 -10.69
CA MET A 245 -10.18 -23.29 -11.28
C MET A 245 -11.36 -23.70 -12.17
N ILE A 246 -12.58 -23.31 -11.83
CA ILE A 246 -13.77 -23.63 -12.62
C ILE A 246 -13.85 -22.74 -13.88
N PHE A 247 -13.44 -21.48 -13.79
CA PHE A 247 -13.54 -20.49 -14.87
C PHE A 247 -12.18 -19.90 -15.29
N PRO A 248 -11.14 -20.69 -15.60
CA PRO A 248 -9.79 -20.16 -15.86
C PRO A 248 -9.78 -19.22 -17.08
N LYS A 249 -10.49 -19.59 -18.16
CA LYS A 249 -10.56 -18.78 -19.38
C LYS A 249 -11.25 -17.43 -19.17
N ALA A 250 -12.29 -17.37 -18.32
CA ALA A 250 -12.97 -16.12 -18.01
C ALA A 250 -12.04 -15.16 -17.25
N PHE A 251 -11.24 -15.68 -16.31
CA PHE A 251 -10.25 -14.87 -15.60
C PHE A 251 -9.11 -14.40 -16.51
N ALA A 252 -8.58 -15.25 -17.38
CA ALA A 252 -7.56 -14.84 -18.33
C ALA A 252 -8.08 -13.77 -19.30
N ALA A 253 -9.31 -13.91 -19.81
CA ALA A 253 -9.93 -12.95 -20.71
C ALA A 253 -10.19 -11.57 -20.12
N ILE A 254 -10.21 -11.40 -18.77
CA ILE A 254 -10.28 -10.09 -18.13
C ILE A 254 -8.99 -9.29 -18.35
N PHE A 255 -7.86 -9.98 -18.45
CA PHE A 255 -6.52 -9.34 -18.50
C PHE A 255 -5.93 -9.28 -19.90
N THR A 256 -6.36 -10.16 -20.81
CA THR A 256 -5.84 -10.20 -22.17
C THR A 256 -6.89 -10.63 -23.19
N SER A 257 -6.78 -10.06 -24.39
CA SER A 257 -7.56 -10.49 -25.56
C SER A 257 -6.74 -11.44 -26.47
N ASP A 258 -5.52 -11.75 -26.08
CA ASP A 258 -4.63 -12.61 -26.86
C ASP A 258 -5.03 -14.09 -26.69
N LYS A 259 -5.33 -14.72 -27.81
CA LYS A 259 -5.79 -16.12 -27.87
C LYS A 259 -4.71 -17.14 -27.45
N GLU A 260 -3.44 -16.76 -27.53
CA GLU A 260 -2.34 -17.64 -27.09
C GLU A 260 -2.19 -17.67 -25.56
N LEU A 261 -2.73 -16.64 -24.87
CA LEU A 261 -2.65 -16.49 -23.42
C LEU A 261 -3.96 -16.89 -22.70
N VAL A 262 -5.06 -17.13 -23.39
CA VAL A 262 -6.37 -17.53 -22.89
C VAL A 262 -6.60 -19.03 -23.13
#